data_48c2393d3bd3a7ad65b6c57d0935d898
#
_entry.id   48c2393d3bd3a7ad65b6c57d0935d898
#
_cell.length_a   1.000
_cell.length_b   1.000
_cell.length_c   1.000
_cell.angle_alpha   90.00
_cell.angle_beta   90.00
_cell.angle_gamma   90.00
#
_symmetry.space_group_name_H-M   'P 1'
#
loop_
_entity.id
_entity.type
_entity.pdbx_description
1 polymer ?
#
loop_
_entity_poly.entity_id
_entity_poly.type
_entity_poly.pdbx_seq_one_letter_code
_entity_poly.pdbx_strand_id
1 'polypeptide(L)'
;RLEEDPPNLESCSRPIGPTEDYSDIDGRPRLAARNAIMSEMVAMALACDQTRVVGHYFTDPLSNKLFPEATAGHHDLTHNEAGDQPECEMITRFCVDNYAVLLEALDAIPEGEGTLLDHCTVMGCSEVSKGQTHSLDDMPIILAGGGDGFFRTGYHHRSYTQDSTTKVLLTILQSMGIAIGEFGVDDAWTDQVLSEILR
;
A
#
# COMPACT_ATOMS: atom_id res chain seq x y z
N ARG A 1 -2.32 -8.03 -27.44
CA ARG A 1 -2.97 -8.50 -26.21
C ARG A 1 -4.24 -7.70 -25.90
N LEU A 2 -4.23 -6.35 -25.98
CA LEU A 2 -5.43 -5.52 -25.79
C LEU A 2 -6.47 -5.68 -26.92
N GLU A 3 -6.05 -6.10 -28.11
CA GLU A 3 -6.95 -6.37 -29.24
C GLU A 3 -7.58 -7.78 -29.14
N GLU A 4 -6.90 -8.72 -28.44
CA GLU A 4 -7.35 -10.11 -28.25
C GLU A 4 -8.26 -10.25 -27.03
N ASP A 5 -8.08 -9.41 -26.02
CA ASP A 5 -8.83 -9.42 -24.76
C ASP A 5 -9.05 -7.96 -24.30
N PRO A 6 -10.06 -7.29 -24.84
CA PRO A 6 -10.34 -5.91 -24.49
C PRO A 6 -10.76 -5.80 -23.00
N PRO A 7 -10.39 -4.72 -22.31
CA PRO A 7 -10.74 -4.53 -20.90
C PRO A 7 -12.28 -4.48 -20.72
N ASN A 8 -12.75 -5.10 -19.65
CA ASN A 8 -14.13 -4.92 -19.21
C ASN A 8 -14.27 -3.53 -18.55
N LEU A 9 -15.01 -2.64 -19.18
CA LEU A 9 -15.22 -1.27 -18.72
C LEU A 9 -16.62 -1.05 -18.11
N GLU A 10 -17.36 -2.10 -17.80
CA GLU A 10 -18.72 -1.97 -17.26
C GLU A 10 -18.75 -1.22 -15.92
N SER A 11 -17.73 -1.39 -15.10
CA SER A 11 -17.58 -0.70 -13.82
C SER A 11 -16.93 0.69 -13.93
N CYS A 12 -16.45 1.05 -15.13
CA CYS A 12 -15.83 2.35 -15.34
C CYS A 12 -16.86 3.48 -15.28
N SER A 13 -16.74 4.34 -14.29
CA SER A 13 -17.57 5.51 -14.12
C SER A 13 -16.75 6.73 -13.72
N ARG A 14 -17.29 7.92 -13.97
CA ARG A 14 -16.61 9.14 -13.52
C ARG A 14 -16.73 9.24 -11.98
N PRO A 15 -15.62 9.29 -11.23
CA PRO A 15 -15.68 9.48 -9.80
C PRO A 15 -16.29 10.84 -9.43
N ILE A 16 -16.92 10.90 -8.26
CA ILE A 16 -17.39 12.16 -7.70
C ILE A 16 -16.14 12.97 -7.32
N GLY A 17 -15.97 14.12 -7.95
CA GLY A 17 -14.83 14.99 -7.63
C GLY A 17 -14.93 15.56 -6.21
N PRO A 18 -13.84 16.17 -5.71
CA PRO A 18 -13.85 16.81 -4.39
C PRO A 18 -14.95 17.88 -4.33
N THR A 19 -15.74 17.85 -3.25
CA THR A 19 -16.85 18.75 -3.01
C THR A 19 -16.46 20.00 -2.21
N GLU A 20 -15.23 20.03 -1.69
CA GLU A 20 -14.66 21.10 -0.89
C GLU A 20 -13.16 21.23 -1.10
N ASP A 21 -12.55 22.30 -0.62
CA ASP A 21 -11.12 22.44 -0.48
C ASP A 21 -10.68 21.77 0.83
N TYR A 22 -9.91 20.71 0.74
CA TYR A 22 -9.40 19.96 1.92
C TYR A 22 -8.20 20.66 2.57
N SER A 23 -8.31 21.96 2.82
CA SER A 23 -7.32 22.74 3.55
C SER A 23 -7.11 22.19 4.96
N ASP A 24 -5.92 22.43 5.51
CA ASP A 24 -5.60 22.05 6.87
C ASP A 24 -6.49 22.78 7.87
N ILE A 25 -6.88 22.09 8.96
CA ILE A 25 -7.64 22.66 10.07
C ILE A 25 -6.72 22.70 11.29
N ASP A 26 -6.53 23.90 11.85
CA ASP A 26 -5.66 24.12 13.02
C ASP A 26 -4.23 23.53 12.85
N GLY A 27 -3.67 23.67 11.65
CA GLY A 27 -2.35 23.14 11.28
C GLY A 27 -2.30 21.62 11.09
N ARG A 28 -3.46 20.94 11.12
CA ARG A 28 -3.57 19.50 10.91
C ARG A 28 -4.10 19.22 9.51
N PRO A 29 -3.37 18.47 8.69
CA PRO A 29 -3.85 18.09 7.37
C PRO A 29 -5.03 17.11 7.49
N ARG A 30 -6.01 17.27 6.61
CA ARG A 30 -7.19 16.40 6.52
C ARG A 30 -6.85 15.10 5.79
N LEU A 31 -5.89 14.34 6.33
CA LEU A 31 -5.30 13.17 5.68
C LEU A 31 -6.35 12.12 5.29
N ALA A 32 -7.25 11.75 6.20
CA ALA A 32 -8.28 10.73 5.93
C ALA A 32 -9.23 11.16 4.79
N ALA A 33 -9.68 12.42 4.78
CA ALA A 33 -10.58 12.92 3.75
C ALA A 33 -9.89 12.99 2.37
N ARG A 34 -8.63 13.43 2.33
CA ARG A 34 -7.82 13.43 1.10
C ARG A 34 -7.57 12.01 0.61
N ASN A 35 -7.27 11.08 1.53
CA ASN A 35 -7.04 9.67 1.21
C ASN A 35 -8.29 9.00 0.64
N ALA A 36 -9.47 9.25 1.20
CA ALA A 36 -10.72 8.68 0.70
C ALA A 36 -10.94 9.03 -0.78
N ILE A 37 -10.80 10.31 -1.14
CA ILE A 37 -10.93 10.75 -2.54
C ILE A 37 -9.85 10.15 -3.43
N MET A 38 -8.61 10.14 -2.98
CA MET A 38 -7.52 9.53 -3.75
C MET A 38 -7.75 8.04 -3.96
N SER A 39 -8.28 7.33 -2.96
CA SER A 39 -8.62 5.91 -3.06
C SER A 39 -9.69 5.65 -4.10
N GLU A 40 -10.76 6.46 -4.13
CA GLU A 40 -11.80 6.40 -5.17
C GLU A 40 -11.23 6.68 -6.57
N MET A 41 -10.35 7.68 -6.69
CA MET A 41 -9.70 8.00 -7.97
C MET A 41 -8.79 6.89 -8.46
N VAL A 42 -8.00 6.27 -7.56
CA VAL A 42 -7.13 5.13 -7.86
C VAL A 42 -7.97 3.94 -8.32
N ALA A 43 -8.99 3.58 -7.54
CA ALA A 43 -9.87 2.47 -7.87
C ALA A 43 -10.52 2.67 -9.25
N MET A 44 -11.00 3.87 -9.54
CA MET A 44 -11.64 4.18 -10.81
C MET A 44 -10.65 4.25 -11.98
N ALA A 45 -9.42 4.72 -11.75
CA ALA A 45 -8.39 4.72 -12.79
C ALA A 45 -8.00 3.29 -13.19
N LEU A 46 -7.96 2.35 -12.24
CA LEU A 46 -7.74 0.93 -12.50
C LEU A 46 -8.95 0.30 -13.20
N ALA A 47 -10.16 0.51 -12.70
CA ALA A 47 -11.39 -0.01 -13.30
C ALA A 47 -11.62 0.48 -14.75
N CYS A 48 -11.14 1.68 -15.07
CA CYS A 48 -11.22 2.26 -16.42
C CYS A 48 -10.01 1.91 -17.31
N ASP A 49 -9.12 1.02 -16.86
CA ASP A 49 -7.87 0.64 -17.55
C ASP A 49 -7.00 1.85 -17.99
N GLN A 50 -7.10 2.96 -17.25
CA GLN A 50 -6.25 4.14 -17.51
C GLN A 50 -4.81 3.90 -17.05
N THR A 51 -4.64 3.06 -16.06
CA THR A 51 -3.35 2.56 -15.58
C THR A 51 -3.52 1.17 -14.99
N ARG A 52 -2.44 0.41 -14.89
CA ARG A 52 -2.37 -0.88 -14.18
C ARG A 52 -1.38 -0.87 -13.03
N VAL A 53 -0.69 0.25 -12.84
CA VAL A 53 0.29 0.43 -11.77
C VAL A 53 0.11 1.81 -11.16
N VAL A 54 0.01 1.86 -9.84
CA VAL A 54 -0.14 3.10 -9.07
C VAL A 54 0.87 3.12 -7.93
N GLY A 55 1.59 4.23 -7.80
CA GLY A 55 2.33 4.56 -6.59
C GLY A 55 1.57 5.64 -5.83
N HIS A 56 1.18 5.35 -4.60
CA HIS A 56 0.45 6.27 -3.74
C HIS A 56 1.20 6.49 -2.42
N TYR A 57 1.54 7.73 -2.13
CA TYR A 57 2.09 8.12 -0.83
C TYR A 57 0.98 8.71 0.03
N PHE A 58 0.71 8.08 1.17
CA PHE A 58 -0.24 8.61 2.15
C PHE A 58 0.28 9.90 2.79
N THR A 59 1.57 9.94 3.10
CA THR A 59 2.34 11.13 3.45
C THR A 59 3.68 11.13 2.73
N ASP A 60 4.33 12.28 2.67
CA ASP A 60 5.68 12.41 2.09
C ASP A 60 6.73 11.69 2.96
N PRO A 61 7.84 11.24 2.37
CA PRO A 61 9.01 10.77 3.12
C PRO A 61 9.49 11.82 4.14
N LEU A 62 9.97 11.37 5.30
CA LEU A 62 10.36 12.24 6.42
C LEU A 62 9.23 13.17 6.89
N SER A 63 8.00 12.74 6.71
CA SER A 63 6.82 13.56 6.99
C SER A 63 6.76 13.99 8.45
N ASN A 64 6.81 15.29 8.69
CA ASN A 64 6.57 15.87 10.01
C ASN A 64 5.14 16.43 10.13
N LYS A 65 4.17 15.78 9.49
CA LYS A 65 2.75 16.13 9.58
C LYS A 65 2.24 15.96 11.01
N LEU A 66 1.40 16.89 11.43
CA LEU A 66 0.70 16.82 12.68
C LEU A 66 -0.57 15.98 12.50
N PHE A 67 -0.50 14.71 12.88
CA PHE A 67 -1.63 13.78 12.76
C PHE A 67 -2.77 14.14 13.73
N PRO A 68 -4.00 13.66 13.52
CA PRO A 68 -5.08 13.81 14.50
C PRO A 68 -4.62 13.34 15.88
N GLU A 69 -4.95 14.12 16.90
CA GLU A 69 -4.63 13.84 18.33
C GLU A 69 -3.14 13.83 18.69
N ALA A 70 -2.21 13.84 17.74
CA ALA A 70 -0.78 13.92 18.03
C ALA A 70 -0.38 15.28 18.62
N THR A 71 0.60 15.28 19.52
CA THR A 71 1.09 16.49 20.21
C THR A 71 2.25 17.15 19.45
N ALA A 72 2.94 16.41 18.59
CA ALA A 72 4.02 16.89 17.72
C ALA A 72 3.95 16.26 16.34
N GLY A 73 4.79 16.71 15.43
CA GLY A 73 4.91 16.14 14.10
C GLY A 73 5.39 14.68 14.13
N HIS A 74 4.92 13.87 13.18
CA HIS A 74 5.20 12.43 13.17
C HIS A 74 6.71 12.13 13.19
N HIS A 75 7.49 12.79 12.34
CA HIS A 75 8.95 12.58 12.32
C HIS A 75 9.61 12.88 13.66
N ASP A 76 9.24 14.00 14.29
CA ASP A 76 9.76 14.36 15.61
C ASP A 76 9.40 13.30 16.66
N LEU A 77 8.16 12.79 16.65
CA LEU A 77 7.72 11.72 17.55
C LEU A 77 8.54 10.46 17.36
N THR A 78 8.79 10.02 16.13
CA THR A 78 9.58 8.80 15.87
C THR A 78 10.99 8.85 16.48
N HIS A 79 11.56 10.04 16.63
CA HIS A 79 12.88 10.22 17.24
C HIS A 79 12.84 10.48 18.75
N ASN A 80 11.83 11.21 19.23
CA ASN A 80 11.86 11.85 20.55
C ASN A 80 10.81 11.33 21.55
N GLU A 81 9.77 10.63 21.07
CA GLU A 81 8.78 10.06 21.98
C GLU A 81 9.39 8.95 22.82
N ALA A 82 9.29 9.07 24.13
CA ALA A 82 9.89 8.15 25.08
C ALA A 82 9.03 6.89 25.32
N GLY A 83 9.66 5.83 25.78
CA GLY A 83 8.98 4.59 26.20
C GLY A 83 8.43 3.80 25.00
N ASP A 84 7.19 3.35 25.11
CA ASP A 84 6.54 2.50 24.12
C ASP A 84 5.98 3.28 22.90
N GLN A 85 6.25 4.56 22.81
CA GLN A 85 5.87 5.46 21.71
C GLN A 85 4.36 5.38 21.35
N PRO A 86 3.45 5.68 22.31
CA PRO A 86 2.00 5.53 22.07
C PRO A 86 1.43 6.45 20.99
N GLU A 87 2.00 7.63 20.77
CA GLU A 87 1.56 8.51 19.68
C GLU A 87 2.02 7.96 18.33
N CYS A 88 3.21 7.41 18.22
CA CYS A 88 3.67 6.71 17.01
C CYS A 88 2.81 5.47 16.73
N GLU A 89 2.41 4.71 17.76
CA GLU A 89 1.47 3.59 17.60
C GLU A 89 0.11 4.08 17.08
N MET A 90 -0.45 5.13 17.67
CA MET A 90 -1.70 5.74 17.21
C MET A 90 -1.63 6.19 15.74
N ILE A 91 -0.54 6.85 15.34
CA ILE A 91 -0.31 7.29 13.97
C ILE A 91 -0.20 6.08 13.02
N THR A 92 0.51 5.04 13.42
CA THR A 92 0.63 3.80 12.63
C THR A 92 -0.73 3.15 12.41
N ARG A 93 -1.56 3.05 13.46
CA ARG A 93 -2.94 2.56 13.34
C ARG A 93 -3.75 3.41 12.37
N PHE A 94 -3.68 4.72 12.50
CA PHE A 94 -4.36 5.65 11.59
C PHE A 94 -3.92 5.44 10.12
N CYS A 95 -2.63 5.19 9.86
CA CYS A 95 -2.14 4.89 8.52
C CYS A 95 -2.70 3.56 7.99
N VAL A 96 -2.74 2.51 8.83
CA VAL A 96 -3.30 1.20 8.46
C VAL A 96 -4.81 1.29 8.20
N ASP A 97 -5.56 2.05 9.02
CA ASP A 97 -6.98 2.29 8.79
C ASP A 97 -7.22 3.00 7.45
N ASN A 98 -6.36 3.96 7.10
CA ASN A 98 -6.45 4.64 5.80
C ASN A 98 -5.98 3.77 4.62
N TYR A 99 -5.09 2.81 4.84
CA TYR A 99 -4.79 1.77 3.85
C TYR A 99 -6.03 0.89 3.60
N ALA A 100 -6.77 0.53 4.65
CA ALA A 100 -8.03 -0.22 4.51
C ALA A 100 -9.06 0.53 3.66
N VAL A 101 -9.14 1.86 3.73
CA VAL A 101 -10.03 2.67 2.88
C VAL A 101 -9.72 2.48 1.38
N LEU A 102 -8.45 2.35 1.01
CA LEU A 102 -8.08 2.02 -0.38
C LEU A 102 -8.54 0.62 -0.75
N LEU A 103 -8.37 -0.36 0.14
CA LEU A 103 -8.81 -1.73 -0.13
C LEU A 103 -10.33 -1.80 -0.28
N GLU A 104 -11.08 -1.11 0.57
CA GLU A 104 -12.55 -1.02 0.49
C GLU A 104 -13.00 -0.38 -0.85
N ALA A 105 -12.29 0.65 -1.32
CA ALA A 105 -12.61 1.28 -2.59
C ALA A 105 -12.38 0.33 -3.78
N LEU A 106 -11.35 -0.52 -3.73
CA LEU A 106 -11.10 -1.54 -4.74
C LEU A 106 -12.11 -2.71 -4.65
N ASP A 107 -12.44 -3.13 -3.42
CA ASP A 107 -13.39 -4.22 -3.18
C ASP A 107 -14.84 -3.86 -3.55
N ALA A 108 -15.16 -2.57 -3.54
CA ALA A 108 -16.48 -2.08 -3.94
C ALA A 108 -16.74 -2.14 -5.45
N ILE A 109 -15.72 -2.38 -6.28
CA ILE A 109 -15.85 -2.40 -7.74
C ILE A 109 -15.97 -3.85 -8.22
N PRO A 110 -17.12 -4.25 -8.80
CA PRO A 110 -17.27 -5.57 -9.40
C PRO A 110 -16.35 -5.76 -10.61
N GLU A 111 -15.66 -6.89 -10.68
CA GLU A 111 -14.86 -7.30 -11.83
C GLU A 111 -14.96 -8.82 -12.01
N GLY A 112 -15.46 -9.27 -13.15
CA GLY A 112 -15.69 -10.68 -13.42
C GLY A 112 -16.59 -11.34 -12.37
N GLU A 113 -16.12 -12.46 -11.82
CA GLU A 113 -16.81 -13.20 -10.76
C GLU A 113 -16.52 -12.68 -9.34
N GLY A 114 -15.67 -11.64 -9.22
CA GLY A 114 -15.22 -11.07 -7.94
C GLY A 114 -15.25 -9.55 -7.94
N THR A 115 -14.25 -8.98 -7.31
CA THR A 115 -14.04 -7.54 -7.22
C THR A 115 -12.68 -7.14 -7.80
N LEU A 116 -12.50 -5.87 -8.08
CA LEU A 116 -11.19 -5.36 -8.55
C LEU A 116 -10.05 -5.72 -7.56
N LEU A 117 -10.33 -5.79 -6.26
CA LEU A 117 -9.35 -6.18 -5.25
C LEU A 117 -8.88 -7.62 -5.43
N ASP A 118 -9.73 -8.55 -5.88
CA ASP A 118 -9.34 -9.94 -6.14
C ASP A 118 -8.28 -10.04 -7.24
N HIS A 119 -8.29 -9.12 -8.20
CA HIS A 119 -7.36 -9.07 -9.32
C HIS A 119 -6.16 -8.15 -9.06
N CYS A 120 -6.15 -7.40 -7.97
CA CYS A 120 -5.07 -6.51 -7.59
C CYS A 120 -4.05 -7.17 -6.66
N THR A 121 -2.83 -6.62 -6.67
CA THR A 121 -1.83 -6.78 -5.62
C THR A 121 -1.53 -5.40 -5.05
N VAL A 122 -1.90 -5.20 -3.80
CA VAL A 122 -1.72 -3.92 -3.10
C VAL A 122 -0.67 -4.09 -2.01
N MET A 123 0.46 -3.40 -2.16
CA MET A 123 1.53 -3.41 -1.16
C MET A 123 1.48 -2.14 -0.30
N GLY A 124 1.42 -2.30 1.01
CA GLY A 124 1.60 -1.23 2.00
C GLY A 124 2.89 -1.43 2.77
N CYS A 125 3.70 -0.40 2.86
CA CYS A 125 4.95 -0.40 3.65
C CYS A 125 5.32 1.02 4.08
N SER A 126 6.28 1.12 5.00
CA SER A 126 6.95 2.36 5.37
C SER A 126 8.35 2.40 4.75
N GLU A 127 9.04 3.54 4.84
CA GLU A 127 10.43 3.66 4.38
C GLU A 127 11.41 2.98 5.34
N VAL A 128 11.08 2.93 6.63
CA VAL A 128 11.90 2.33 7.68
C VAL A 128 11.04 1.51 8.63
N SER A 129 11.62 0.51 9.27
CA SER A 129 10.96 -0.28 10.31
C SER A 129 10.98 0.41 11.67
N LYS A 130 12.02 1.22 11.93
CA LYS A 130 12.19 1.96 13.18
C LYS A 130 12.70 3.37 12.89
N GLY A 131 11.85 4.38 13.12
CA GLY A 131 12.16 5.77 12.82
C GLY A 131 13.35 6.31 13.61
N GLN A 132 13.49 5.96 14.90
CA GLN A 132 14.56 6.47 15.77
C GLN A 132 15.97 6.17 15.24
N THR A 133 16.18 5.01 14.61
CA THR A 133 17.48 4.55 14.13
C THR A 133 17.55 4.44 12.61
N HIS A 134 16.43 4.70 11.92
CA HIS A 134 16.25 4.48 10.47
C HIS A 134 16.60 3.02 10.06
N SER A 135 16.31 2.05 10.94
CA SER A 135 16.56 0.64 10.65
C SER A 135 15.62 0.13 9.55
N LEU A 136 16.16 -0.78 8.75
CA LEU A 136 15.40 -1.56 7.75
C LEU A 136 15.20 -3.01 8.20
N ASP A 137 15.71 -3.37 9.38
CA ASP A 137 15.57 -4.71 9.93
C ASP A 137 14.10 -4.98 10.30
N ASP A 138 13.65 -6.20 10.14
CA ASP A 138 12.26 -6.61 10.41
C ASP A 138 11.21 -5.71 9.72
N MET A 139 11.46 -5.28 8.48
CA MET A 139 10.59 -4.38 7.73
C MET A 139 9.17 -4.95 7.59
N PRO A 140 8.14 -4.29 8.13
CA PRO A 140 6.77 -4.73 7.97
C PRO A 140 6.26 -4.39 6.56
N ILE A 141 5.71 -5.41 5.89
CA ILE A 141 5.07 -5.26 4.58
C ILE A 141 3.69 -5.91 4.66
N ILE A 142 2.67 -5.20 4.21
CA ILE A 142 1.31 -5.72 4.05
C ILE A 142 1.08 -5.95 2.57
N LEU A 143 0.66 -7.17 2.21
CA LEU A 143 0.13 -7.48 0.90
C LEU A 143 -1.36 -7.77 1.01
N ALA A 144 -2.17 -7.06 0.24
CA ALA A 144 -3.60 -7.27 0.15
C ALA A 144 -4.01 -7.47 -1.31
N GLY A 145 -5.22 -8.02 -1.49
CA GLY A 145 -5.73 -8.42 -2.78
C GLY A 145 -5.39 -9.85 -3.13
N GLY A 146 -6.09 -10.39 -4.12
CA GLY A 146 -5.95 -11.78 -4.53
C GLY A 146 -4.79 -12.05 -5.46
N GLY A 147 -4.29 -11.02 -6.17
CA GLY A 147 -3.33 -11.19 -7.24
C GLY A 147 -3.81 -12.23 -8.26
N ASP A 148 -5.09 -12.19 -8.58
CA ASP A 148 -5.74 -13.17 -9.47
C ASP A 148 -5.60 -14.63 -8.99
N GLY A 149 -5.67 -14.81 -7.67
CA GLY A 149 -5.52 -16.12 -7.03
C GLY A 149 -4.08 -16.56 -6.79
N PHE A 150 -3.11 -15.71 -7.05
CA PHE A 150 -1.69 -16.02 -6.87
C PHE A 150 -1.28 -16.11 -5.39
N PHE A 151 -1.87 -15.27 -4.54
CA PHE A 151 -1.49 -15.17 -3.14
C PHE A 151 -2.39 -15.99 -2.21
N ARG A 152 -1.78 -16.50 -1.15
CA ARG A 152 -2.46 -17.05 0.01
C ARG A 152 -2.75 -15.92 1.00
N THR A 153 -4.00 -15.48 1.07
CA THR A 153 -4.45 -14.43 1.98
C THR A 153 -4.69 -14.93 3.41
N GLY A 154 -4.80 -14.02 4.39
CA GLY A 154 -5.00 -14.35 5.79
C GLY A 154 -3.80 -15.03 6.46
N TYR A 155 -2.60 -14.81 5.94
CA TYR A 155 -1.37 -15.45 6.39
C TYR A 155 -0.36 -14.39 6.88
N HIS A 156 0.29 -14.67 8.00
CA HIS A 156 1.40 -13.90 8.51
C HIS A 156 2.69 -14.70 8.35
N HIS A 157 3.66 -14.12 7.64
CA HIS A 157 5.01 -14.66 7.49
C HIS A 157 6.00 -13.78 8.23
N ARG A 158 6.92 -14.40 8.96
CA ARG A 158 8.12 -13.74 9.47
C ARG A 158 9.35 -14.52 9.03
N SER A 159 10.24 -13.86 8.31
CA SER A 159 11.53 -14.46 7.96
C SER A 159 12.39 -14.62 9.21
N TYR A 160 12.88 -15.84 9.44
CA TYR A 160 13.86 -16.13 10.49
C TYR A 160 15.30 -16.20 9.94
N THR A 161 15.43 -16.06 8.62
CA THR A 161 16.70 -16.14 7.89
C THR A 161 17.20 -14.78 7.41
N GLN A 162 16.55 -13.70 7.85
CA GLN A 162 16.85 -12.32 7.42
C GLN A 162 16.79 -12.17 5.90
N ASP A 163 15.72 -12.69 5.31
CA ASP A 163 15.50 -12.59 3.88
C ASP A 163 15.39 -11.13 3.44
N SER A 164 15.92 -10.83 2.27
CA SER A 164 15.75 -9.51 1.65
C SER A 164 14.27 -9.24 1.31
N THR A 165 13.79 -8.03 1.58
CA THR A 165 12.47 -7.57 1.15
C THR A 165 12.30 -7.61 -0.37
N THR A 166 13.39 -7.68 -1.12
CA THR A 166 13.40 -7.84 -2.57
C THR A 166 12.74 -9.14 -3.03
N LYS A 167 12.72 -10.19 -2.19
CA LYS A 167 11.94 -11.41 -2.45
C LYS A 167 10.44 -11.11 -2.60
N VAL A 168 9.90 -10.21 -1.78
CA VAL A 168 8.51 -9.76 -1.89
C VAL A 168 8.28 -9.05 -3.23
N LEU A 169 9.20 -8.17 -3.62
CA LEU A 169 9.09 -7.41 -4.88
C LEU A 169 9.15 -8.34 -6.10
N LEU A 170 10.09 -9.31 -6.13
CA LEU A 170 10.14 -10.32 -7.19
C LEU A 170 8.85 -11.14 -7.24
N THR A 171 8.30 -11.51 -6.08
CA THR A 171 7.04 -12.26 -5.98
C THR A 171 5.87 -11.46 -6.57
N ILE A 172 5.79 -10.15 -6.27
CA ILE A 172 4.78 -9.26 -6.84
C ILE A 172 4.92 -9.17 -8.36
N LEU A 173 6.13 -8.98 -8.89
CA LEU A 173 6.36 -8.92 -10.33
C LEU A 173 5.90 -10.20 -11.04
N GLN A 174 6.19 -11.36 -10.46
CA GLN A 174 5.72 -12.63 -11.01
C GLN A 174 4.21 -12.81 -10.91
N SER A 175 3.56 -12.34 -9.84
CA SER A 175 2.10 -12.36 -9.72
C SER A 175 1.41 -11.51 -10.80
N MET A 176 2.08 -10.47 -11.29
CA MET A 176 1.61 -9.62 -12.40
C MET A 176 1.92 -10.22 -13.78
N GLY A 177 2.38 -11.47 -13.85
CA GLY A 177 2.70 -12.16 -15.11
C GLY A 177 3.99 -11.68 -15.78
N ILE A 178 4.83 -10.95 -15.04
CA ILE A 178 6.14 -10.53 -15.56
C ILE A 178 7.13 -11.70 -15.40
N ALA A 179 7.53 -12.29 -16.52
CA ALA A 179 8.40 -13.47 -16.56
C ALA A 179 9.87 -13.08 -16.33
N ILE A 180 10.21 -12.67 -15.11
CA ILE A 180 11.59 -12.44 -14.70
C ILE A 180 11.98 -13.45 -13.62
N GLY A 181 13.25 -13.89 -13.64
CA GLY A 181 13.79 -14.86 -12.70
C GLY A 181 14.59 -14.23 -11.56
N GLU A 182 14.89 -12.93 -11.64
CA GLU A 182 15.73 -12.24 -10.66
C GLU A 182 15.33 -10.76 -10.57
N PHE A 183 15.61 -10.13 -9.42
CA PHE A 183 15.34 -8.71 -9.20
C PHE A 183 16.31 -8.12 -8.18
N GLY A 184 16.56 -6.80 -8.29
CA GLY A 184 17.46 -6.07 -7.42
C GLY A 184 18.90 -6.05 -7.93
N VAL A 185 19.77 -5.41 -7.17
CA VAL A 185 21.20 -5.24 -7.46
C VAL A 185 22.00 -5.35 -6.16
N ASP A 186 23.26 -5.73 -6.26
CA ASP A 186 24.18 -5.85 -5.14
C ASP A 186 23.58 -6.68 -3.98
N ASP A 187 23.61 -6.19 -2.76
CA ASP A 187 23.09 -6.87 -1.57
C ASP A 187 21.55 -7.03 -1.58
N ALA A 188 20.85 -6.28 -2.44
CA ALA A 188 19.41 -6.39 -2.64
C ALA A 188 19.03 -7.33 -3.79
N TRP A 189 19.98 -7.97 -4.46
CA TRP A 189 19.71 -8.94 -5.53
C TRP A 189 19.10 -10.24 -4.98
N THR A 190 18.14 -10.79 -5.71
CA THR A 190 17.54 -12.09 -5.42
C THR A 190 17.04 -12.79 -6.68
N ASP A 191 17.15 -14.10 -6.71
CA ASP A 191 16.53 -15.01 -7.67
C ASP A 191 15.43 -15.86 -7.02
N GLN A 192 15.05 -15.54 -5.77
CA GLN A 192 14.09 -16.29 -4.98
C GLN A 192 12.84 -15.47 -4.71
N VAL A 193 11.70 -16.10 -4.92
CA VAL A 193 10.39 -15.56 -4.50
C VAL A 193 10.12 -15.93 -3.03
N LEU A 194 9.16 -15.25 -2.42
CA LEU A 194 8.65 -15.59 -1.10
C LEU A 194 7.56 -16.66 -1.25
N SER A 195 7.99 -17.92 -1.35
CA SER A 195 7.10 -19.06 -1.66
C SER A 195 6.03 -19.31 -0.60
N GLU A 196 6.26 -18.88 0.64
CA GLU A 196 5.38 -19.10 1.78
C GLU A 196 4.04 -18.39 1.67
N ILE A 197 3.96 -17.33 0.86
CA ILE A 197 2.74 -16.54 0.63
C ILE A 197 2.01 -16.95 -0.65
N LEU A 198 2.52 -17.93 -1.40
CA LEU A 198 1.92 -18.43 -2.63
C LEU A 198 0.86 -19.51 -2.35
N ARG A 199 -0.10 -19.64 -3.27
CA ARG A 199 -1.09 -20.73 -3.28
C ARG A 199 -0.53 -21.99 -3.93
#